data_af3a5d078b38cc0e90e05d3001d9d2ef
#
_entry.id   af3a5d078b38cc0e90e05d3001d9d2ef
#
_cell.length_a   1.000
_cell.length_b   1.000
_cell.length_c   1.000
_cell.angle_alpha   90.00
_cell.angle_beta   90.00
_cell.angle_gamma   90.00
#
_symmetry.space_group_name_H-M   'P 1'
#
loop_
_entity.id
_entity.type
_entity.pdbx_description
1 polymer ?
#
loop_
_entity_poly.entity_id
_entity_poly.type
_entity_poly.pdbx_seq_one_letter_code
_entity_poly.pdbx_strand_id
1 'polypeptide(L)'
;LIDAKCHAIAYETITDNKGALPLLAPMSEIAGRLAVFEGAYHLKKTCGGPGSLISGVPGVKPAKVIILGGGMVGTNAAQMAIGVGADVTIFDKSIERLRYLNNIFGNSAKVLYSEHLELKNQLVDADLVIGAVLIPGASAPKLIEKSFLSKMKNNSVLVDVAIDQGGCFETSKPTTHQNPIYYEDGVLHYCVANMPGSVPKTASYALNNVTANYISKIASLGLEALEQDQNLAMGLNVSKGQILSLIHISEPTRRYL
;
A
#
# COMPACT_ATOMS: atom_id res chain seq x y z
N LEU A 1 16.99 -16.99 14.44
CA LEU A 1 15.77 -17.77 14.69
C LEU A 1 15.99 -19.26 14.38
N ILE A 2 16.60 -19.59 13.25
CA ILE A 2 16.88 -20.98 12.83
C ILE A 2 17.80 -21.66 13.84
N ASP A 3 18.96 -21.04 14.13
CA ASP A 3 19.96 -21.60 15.06
C ASP A 3 19.42 -21.73 16.50
N ALA A 4 18.55 -20.80 16.88
CA ALA A 4 17.87 -20.82 18.18
C ALA A 4 16.75 -21.87 18.27
N LYS A 5 16.40 -22.56 17.17
CA LYS A 5 15.33 -23.55 17.07
C LYS A 5 13.99 -23.06 17.67
N CYS A 6 13.73 -21.76 17.63
CA CYS A 6 12.50 -21.17 18.12
C CYS A 6 11.32 -21.43 17.19
N HIS A 7 10.11 -21.14 17.69
CA HIS A 7 8.91 -21.04 16.88
C HIS A 7 8.65 -19.56 16.60
N ALA A 8 8.63 -19.15 15.32
CA ALA A 8 8.38 -17.78 14.92
C ALA A 8 7.06 -17.68 14.16
N ILE A 9 6.14 -16.91 14.73
CA ILE A 9 4.81 -16.66 14.17
C ILE A 9 4.78 -15.21 13.64
N ALA A 10 4.59 -15.05 12.34
CA ALA A 10 4.40 -13.75 11.71
C ALA A 10 2.90 -13.46 11.57
N TYR A 11 2.41 -12.46 12.28
CA TYR A 11 0.99 -12.12 12.28
C TYR A 11 0.46 -11.77 10.89
N GLU A 12 1.28 -11.20 10.05
CA GLU A 12 0.94 -10.74 8.71
C GLU A 12 0.64 -11.87 7.70
N THR A 13 0.97 -13.12 8.05
CA THR A 13 0.66 -14.30 7.23
C THR A 13 -0.52 -15.11 7.78
N ILE A 14 -1.09 -14.70 8.93
CA ILE A 14 -2.31 -15.28 9.46
C ILE A 14 -3.48 -14.93 8.56
N THR A 15 -4.22 -15.95 8.11
CA THR A 15 -5.35 -15.78 7.20
C THR A 15 -6.70 -15.85 7.95
N ASP A 16 -7.77 -15.46 7.26
CA ASP A 16 -9.13 -15.82 7.63
C ASP A 16 -9.64 -17.00 6.75
N ASN A 17 -10.87 -17.44 6.99
CA ASN A 17 -11.51 -18.53 6.22
C ASN A 17 -11.72 -18.21 4.72
N LYS A 18 -11.51 -16.95 4.31
CA LYS A 18 -11.60 -16.49 2.92
C LYS A 18 -10.22 -16.25 2.30
N GLY A 19 -9.14 -16.52 3.05
CA GLY A 19 -7.76 -16.27 2.62
C GLY A 19 -7.35 -14.80 2.68
N ALA A 20 -8.14 -13.92 3.31
CA ALA A 20 -7.72 -12.55 3.59
C ALA A 20 -6.71 -12.50 4.75
N LEU A 21 -6.00 -11.38 4.90
CA LEU A 21 -4.94 -11.16 5.89
C LEU A 21 -5.42 -10.15 6.96
N PRO A 22 -6.26 -10.59 7.93
CA PRO A 22 -6.95 -9.69 8.84
C PRO A 22 -6.00 -8.92 9.77
N LEU A 23 -4.83 -9.47 10.08
CA LEU A 23 -3.88 -8.82 10.97
C LEU A 23 -2.93 -7.87 10.23
N LEU A 24 -2.81 -7.99 8.90
CA LEU A 24 -2.12 -7.04 8.04
C LEU A 24 -3.02 -5.86 7.66
N ALA A 25 -4.33 -6.05 7.63
CA ALA A 25 -5.30 -5.06 7.18
C ALA A 25 -5.12 -3.67 7.81
N PRO A 26 -4.95 -3.50 9.15
CA PRO A 26 -4.79 -2.19 9.77
C PRO A 26 -3.58 -1.40 9.25
N MET A 27 -2.47 -2.07 8.98
CA MET A 27 -1.28 -1.41 8.42
C MET A 27 -1.52 -0.96 6.98
N SER A 28 -2.22 -1.76 6.20
CA SER A 28 -2.63 -1.41 4.83
C SER A 28 -3.62 -0.23 4.80
N GLU A 29 -4.53 -0.16 5.76
CA GLU A 29 -5.48 0.96 5.92
C GLU A 29 -4.75 2.26 6.24
N ILE A 30 -3.81 2.23 7.18
CA ILE A 30 -2.99 3.38 7.57
C ILE A 30 -2.12 3.82 6.37
N ALA A 31 -1.44 2.89 5.71
CA ALA A 31 -0.58 3.20 4.57
C ALA A 31 -1.36 3.87 3.42
N GLY A 32 -2.56 3.37 3.09
CA GLY A 32 -3.42 3.98 2.07
C GLY A 32 -3.81 5.42 2.41
N ARG A 33 -4.16 5.69 3.66
CA ARG A 33 -4.51 7.04 4.12
C ARG A 33 -3.30 7.97 4.10
N LEU A 34 -2.15 7.51 4.60
CA LEU A 34 -0.90 8.27 4.58
C LEU A 34 -0.43 8.59 3.17
N ALA A 35 -0.62 7.68 2.20
CA ALA A 35 -0.24 7.92 0.82
C ALA A 35 -0.89 9.19 0.22
N VAL A 36 -2.13 9.49 0.63
CA VAL A 36 -2.82 10.72 0.21
C VAL A 36 -2.27 11.94 0.94
N PHE A 37 -1.98 11.86 2.24
CA PHE A 37 -1.40 12.96 2.99
C PHE A 37 -0.01 13.33 2.48
N GLU A 38 0.86 12.33 2.27
CA GLU A 38 2.20 12.54 1.73
C GLU A 38 2.14 13.05 0.29
N GLY A 39 1.26 12.47 -0.54
CA GLY A 39 1.01 12.95 -1.89
C GLY A 39 0.56 14.42 -1.91
N ALA A 40 -0.43 14.78 -1.11
CA ALA A 40 -0.94 16.15 -0.98
C ALA A 40 0.13 17.13 -0.45
N TYR A 41 0.96 16.68 0.50
CA TYR A 41 2.08 17.45 1.00
C TYR A 41 3.08 17.78 -0.10
N HIS A 42 3.44 16.78 -0.90
CA HIS A 42 4.40 16.93 -2.00
C HIS A 42 3.83 17.58 -3.26
N LEU A 43 2.51 17.75 -3.40
CA LEU A 43 1.94 18.60 -4.46
C LEU A 43 2.27 20.10 -4.28
N LYS A 44 2.65 20.54 -3.08
CA LYS A 44 3.02 21.93 -2.81
C LYS A 44 4.34 22.30 -3.51
N LYS A 45 4.44 23.51 -4.04
CA LYS A 45 5.67 24.00 -4.68
C LYS A 45 6.88 24.00 -3.73
N THR A 46 6.66 24.36 -2.48
CA THR A 46 7.70 24.38 -1.44
C THR A 46 8.19 22.99 -1.03
N CYS A 47 7.48 21.94 -1.42
CA CYS A 47 7.80 20.55 -1.11
C CYS A 47 8.16 19.75 -2.37
N GLY A 48 8.48 20.44 -3.47
CA GLY A 48 8.98 19.85 -4.71
C GLY A 48 7.94 19.64 -5.82
N GLY A 49 6.66 19.76 -5.50
CA GLY A 49 5.57 19.50 -6.44
C GLY A 49 5.26 20.63 -7.43
N PRO A 50 4.19 20.46 -8.21
CA PRO A 50 3.78 21.44 -9.23
C PRO A 50 3.19 22.73 -8.65
N GLY A 51 2.83 22.75 -7.35
CA GLY A 51 2.16 23.87 -6.69
C GLY A 51 0.63 23.75 -6.73
N SER A 52 0.09 22.52 -6.74
CA SER A 52 -1.34 22.25 -6.80
C SER A 52 -1.90 22.00 -5.39
N LEU A 53 -3.10 22.51 -5.13
CA LEU A 53 -3.88 22.13 -3.95
C LEU A 53 -4.76 20.92 -4.29
N ILE A 54 -4.68 19.87 -3.50
CA ILE A 54 -5.36 18.61 -3.78
C ILE A 54 -6.89 18.76 -3.95
N SER A 55 -7.51 19.62 -3.15
CA SER A 55 -8.97 19.88 -3.20
C SER A 55 -9.40 20.90 -4.25
N GLY A 56 -8.45 21.61 -4.90
CA GLY A 56 -8.81 22.83 -5.62
C GLY A 56 -9.46 23.88 -4.73
N VAL A 57 -10.09 24.87 -5.35
CA VAL A 57 -10.94 25.91 -4.70
C VAL A 57 -12.03 26.32 -5.69
N PRO A 58 -13.09 27.04 -5.27
CA PRO A 58 -14.10 27.57 -6.22
C PRO A 58 -13.45 28.27 -7.42
N GLY A 59 -13.77 27.80 -8.63
CA GLY A 59 -13.18 28.27 -9.89
C GLY A 59 -11.88 27.59 -10.32
N VAL A 60 -11.26 26.76 -9.47
CA VAL A 60 -10.05 25.98 -9.80
C VAL A 60 -10.29 24.50 -9.54
N LYS A 61 -10.05 23.66 -10.54
CA LYS A 61 -10.26 22.21 -10.45
C LYS A 61 -9.37 21.59 -9.36
N PRO A 62 -9.87 20.53 -8.67
CA PRO A 62 -9.05 19.72 -7.77
C PRO A 62 -7.95 18.97 -8.54
N ALA A 63 -6.94 18.50 -7.80
CA ALA A 63 -5.90 17.64 -8.34
C ALA A 63 -6.48 16.30 -8.80
N LYS A 64 -5.98 15.82 -9.93
CA LYS A 64 -6.31 14.49 -10.46
C LYS A 64 -5.49 13.42 -9.77
N VAL A 65 -6.14 12.57 -8.99
CA VAL A 65 -5.53 11.48 -8.22
C VAL A 65 -5.87 10.14 -8.87
N ILE A 66 -4.84 9.42 -9.28
CA ILE A 66 -4.96 8.08 -9.87
C ILE A 66 -4.49 7.06 -8.84
N ILE A 67 -5.31 6.05 -8.58
CA ILE A 67 -5.00 4.96 -7.64
C ILE A 67 -4.91 3.65 -8.44
N LEU A 68 -3.75 3.02 -8.38
CA LEU A 68 -3.45 1.77 -9.06
C LEU A 68 -3.58 0.61 -8.08
N GLY A 69 -4.66 -0.18 -8.22
CA GLY A 69 -5.06 -1.24 -7.32
C GLY A 69 -6.14 -0.79 -6.33
N GLY A 70 -7.28 -1.47 -6.36
CA GLY A 70 -8.44 -1.21 -5.50
C GLY A 70 -8.48 -2.11 -4.25
N GLY A 71 -7.36 -2.70 -3.82
CA GLY A 71 -7.23 -3.51 -2.61
C GLY A 71 -7.46 -2.71 -1.31
N MET A 72 -6.98 -3.23 -0.18
CA MET A 72 -7.14 -2.55 1.12
C MET A 72 -6.49 -1.17 1.11
N VAL A 73 -5.24 -1.07 0.66
CA VAL A 73 -4.50 0.19 0.53
C VAL A 73 -5.24 1.17 -0.38
N GLY A 74 -5.57 0.74 -1.62
CA GLY A 74 -6.19 1.64 -2.60
C GLY A 74 -7.59 2.10 -2.23
N THR A 75 -8.39 1.26 -1.56
CA THR A 75 -9.71 1.66 -1.05
C THR A 75 -9.59 2.75 0.00
N ASN A 76 -8.65 2.62 0.95
CA ASN A 76 -8.42 3.61 2.00
C ASN A 76 -7.80 4.90 1.44
N ALA A 77 -6.92 4.79 0.43
CA ALA A 77 -6.42 5.94 -0.31
C ALA A 77 -7.56 6.68 -1.03
N ALA A 78 -8.44 5.95 -1.74
CA ALA A 78 -9.59 6.53 -2.41
C ALA A 78 -10.52 7.25 -1.44
N GLN A 79 -10.88 6.60 -0.33
CA GLN A 79 -11.72 7.19 0.71
C GLN A 79 -11.14 8.51 1.23
N MET A 80 -9.83 8.55 1.48
CA MET A 80 -9.16 9.75 1.95
C MET A 80 -9.10 10.83 0.87
N ALA A 81 -8.72 10.48 -0.38
CA ALA A 81 -8.62 11.42 -1.48
C ALA A 81 -9.99 12.06 -1.83
N ILE A 82 -11.06 11.28 -1.83
CA ILE A 82 -12.44 11.76 -1.97
C ILE A 82 -12.79 12.70 -0.80
N GLY A 83 -12.46 12.30 0.44
CA GLY A 83 -12.74 13.09 1.63
C GLY A 83 -12.09 14.46 1.66
N VAL A 84 -10.92 14.62 1.02
CA VAL A 84 -10.24 15.91 0.87
C VAL A 84 -10.62 16.64 -0.44
N GLY A 85 -11.54 16.11 -1.24
CA GLY A 85 -12.10 16.76 -2.41
C GLY A 85 -11.28 16.64 -3.70
N ALA A 86 -10.45 15.62 -3.85
CA ALA A 86 -9.72 15.34 -5.08
C ALA A 86 -10.61 14.78 -6.22
N ASP A 87 -10.19 14.89 -7.48
CA ASP A 87 -10.78 14.13 -8.61
C ASP A 87 -10.13 12.74 -8.67
N VAL A 88 -10.85 11.71 -8.22
CA VAL A 88 -10.30 10.37 -7.98
C VAL A 88 -10.68 9.40 -9.07
N THR A 89 -9.70 8.68 -9.59
CA THR A 89 -9.88 7.52 -10.48
C THR A 89 -9.15 6.32 -9.91
N ILE A 90 -9.84 5.18 -9.80
CA ILE A 90 -9.30 3.92 -9.26
C ILE A 90 -9.24 2.90 -10.40
N PHE A 91 -8.08 2.26 -10.54
CA PHE A 91 -7.88 1.17 -11.50
C PHE A 91 -7.71 -0.16 -10.78
N ASP A 92 -8.43 -1.19 -11.24
CA ASP A 92 -8.24 -2.58 -10.80
C ASP A 92 -8.48 -3.56 -11.95
N LYS A 93 -7.93 -4.77 -11.87
CA LYS A 93 -8.13 -5.85 -12.85
C LYS A 93 -9.30 -6.78 -12.49
N SER A 94 -9.74 -6.78 -11.24
CA SER A 94 -10.83 -7.62 -10.76
C SER A 94 -12.17 -6.93 -10.96
N ILE A 95 -13.02 -7.48 -11.83
CA ILE A 95 -14.38 -6.97 -12.05
C ILE A 95 -15.22 -7.03 -10.77
N GLU A 96 -15.05 -8.06 -9.95
CA GLU A 96 -15.71 -8.15 -8.64
C GLU A 96 -15.28 -6.98 -7.73
N ARG A 97 -14.00 -6.69 -7.70
CA ARG A 97 -13.46 -5.57 -6.93
C ARG A 97 -13.98 -4.22 -7.44
N LEU A 98 -14.02 -4.05 -8.77
CA LEU A 98 -14.59 -2.82 -9.38
C LEU A 98 -16.06 -2.62 -9.00
N ARG A 99 -16.88 -3.68 -9.01
CA ARG A 99 -18.29 -3.62 -8.56
C ARG A 99 -18.38 -3.20 -7.09
N TYR A 100 -17.55 -3.79 -6.23
CA TYR A 100 -17.49 -3.41 -4.81
C TYR A 100 -17.13 -1.93 -4.64
N LEU A 101 -16.08 -1.45 -5.31
CA LEU A 101 -15.64 -0.04 -5.24
C LEU A 101 -16.71 0.92 -5.77
N ASN A 102 -17.37 0.56 -6.88
CA ASN A 102 -18.47 1.35 -7.42
C ASN A 102 -19.66 1.44 -6.45
N ASN A 103 -19.96 0.36 -5.72
CA ASN A 103 -21.04 0.37 -4.72
C ASN A 103 -20.72 1.27 -3.51
N ILE A 104 -19.45 1.33 -3.07
CA ILE A 104 -19.07 2.11 -1.89
C ILE A 104 -18.81 3.59 -2.20
N PHE A 105 -18.31 3.90 -3.39
CA PHE A 105 -17.94 5.28 -3.76
C PHE A 105 -18.97 5.96 -4.67
N GLY A 106 -19.79 5.19 -5.36
CA GLY A 106 -20.79 5.74 -6.29
C GLY A 106 -20.14 6.69 -7.31
N ASN A 107 -20.69 7.87 -7.44
CA ASN A 107 -20.19 8.91 -8.35
C ASN A 107 -19.03 9.74 -7.77
N SER A 108 -18.58 9.46 -6.55
CA SER A 108 -17.48 10.22 -5.91
C SER A 108 -16.10 9.82 -6.44
N ALA A 109 -16.01 8.68 -7.12
CA ALA A 109 -14.79 8.26 -7.82
C ALA A 109 -15.13 7.57 -9.15
N LYS A 110 -14.24 7.70 -10.11
CA LYS A 110 -14.28 6.89 -11.33
C LYS A 110 -13.62 5.55 -11.03
N VAL A 111 -14.30 4.45 -11.34
CA VAL A 111 -13.78 3.09 -11.11
C VAL A 111 -13.64 2.42 -12.48
N LEU A 112 -12.38 2.17 -12.89
CA LEU A 112 -12.05 1.74 -14.25
C LEU A 112 -11.28 0.41 -14.25
N TYR A 113 -11.51 -0.41 -15.28
CA TYR A 113 -10.70 -1.59 -15.51
C TYR A 113 -9.29 -1.19 -15.92
N SER A 114 -8.27 -1.84 -15.33
CA SER A 114 -6.84 -1.54 -15.57
C SER A 114 -6.42 -2.07 -16.96
N GLU A 115 -6.88 -1.39 -18.01
CA GLU A 115 -6.46 -1.58 -19.38
C GLU A 115 -5.31 -0.63 -19.69
N HIS A 116 -4.31 -1.11 -20.43
CA HIS A 116 -3.03 -0.42 -20.60
C HIS A 116 -3.14 0.96 -21.29
N LEU A 117 -3.96 1.05 -22.32
CA LEU A 117 -4.13 2.29 -23.08
C LEU A 117 -4.88 3.34 -22.25
N GLU A 118 -6.00 2.93 -21.62
CA GLU A 118 -6.79 3.83 -20.78
C GLU A 118 -5.97 4.33 -19.56
N LEU A 119 -5.21 3.43 -18.94
CA LEU A 119 -4.31 3.81 -17.85
C LEU A 119 -3.30 4.88 -18.31
N LYS A 120 -2.62 4.67 -19.45
CA LYS A 120 -1.67 5.65 -20.01
C LYS A 120 -2.34 6.99 -20.28
N ASN A 121 -3.53 7.00 -20.87
CA ASN A 121 -4.29 8.23 -21.14
C ASN A 121 -4.58 9.03 -19.86
N GLN A 122 -4.96 8.34 -18.78
CA GLN A 122 -5.27 8.98 -17.51
C GLN A 122 -4.01 9.50 -16.79
N LEU A 123 -2.87 8.79 -16.92
CA LEU A 123 -1.60 9.17 -16.28
C LEU A 123 -0.98 10.45 -16.83
N VAL A 124 -1.19 10.79 -18.12
CA VAL A 124 -0.63 12.02 -18.72
C VAL A 124 -1.04 13.26 -17.93
N ASP A 125 -2.29 13.32 -17.47
CA ASP A 125 -2.84 14.48 -16.77
C ASP A 125 -2.88 14.30 -15.25
N ALA A 126 -2.30 13.23 -14.70
CA ALA A 126 -2.29 12.97 -13.27
C ALA A 126 -1.41 13.98 -12.53
N ASP A 127 -1.90 14.46 -11.39
CA ASP A 127 -1.12 15.29 -10.45
C ASP A 127 -0.50 14.40 -9.35
N LEU A 128 -1.25 13.37 -8.92
CA LEU A 128 -0.81 12.38 -7.93
C LEU A 128 -1.19 10.97 -8.39
N VAL A 129 -0.24 10.05 -8.34
CA VAL A 129 -0.49 8.62 -8.58
C VAL A 129 -0.10 7.84 -7.34
N ILE A 130 -0.99 6.97 -6.88
CA ILE A 130 -0.76 6.09 -5.72
C ILE A 130 -0.69 4.65 -6.20
N GLY A 131 0.48 4.03 -6.05
CA GLY A 131 0.72 2.62 -6.32
C GLY A 131 0.28 1.77 -5.13
N ALA A 132 -0.80 1.00 -5.29
CA ALA A 132 -1.46 0.25 -4.22
C ALA A 132 -1.71 -1.22 -4.59
N VAL A 133 -0.94 -1.76 -5.55
CA VAL A 133 -1.07 -3.16 -5.98
C VAL A 133 -0.24 -4.05 -5.08
N LEU A 134 -0.88 -5.03 -4.48
CA LEU A 134 -0.27 -6.08 -3.68
C LEU A 134 -0.61 -7.44 -4.29
N ILE A 135 0.41 -8.25 -4.58
CA ILE A 135 0.24 -9.65 -4.97
C ILE A 135 0.83 -10.51 -3.86
N PRO A 136 0.02 -11.27 -3.12
CA PRO A 136 0.50 -12.12 -2.04
C PRO A 136 1.57 -13.11 -2.54
N GLY A 137 2.74 -13.10 -1.91
CA GLY A 137 3.83 -14.02 -2.25
C GLY A 137 4.58 -13.74 -3.57
N ALA A 138 4.33 -12.61 -4.24
CA ALA A 138 5.00 -12.24 -5.48
C ALA A 138 5.40 -10.76 -5.49
N SER A 139 6.36 -10.41 -6.36
CA SER A 139 6.71 -9.01 -6.60
C SER A 139 5.55 -8.25 -7.24
N ALA A 140 5.41 -6.97 -6.90
CA ALA A 140 4.42 -6.10 -7.52
C ALA A 140 4.71 -5.95 -9.03
N PRO A 141 3.68 -5.95 -9.89
CA PRO A 141 3.86 -5.73 -11.33
C PRO A 141 4.28 -4.28 -11.58
N LYS A 142 5.16 -4.07 -12.56
CA LYS A 142 5.55 -2.72 -12.99
C LYS A 142 4.46 -2.13 -13.89
N LEU A 143 3.68 -1.18 -13.37
CA LEU A 143 2.52 -0.59 -14.05
C LEU A 143 2.85 0.69 -14.80
N ILE A 144 3.92 1.39 -14.39
CA ILE A 144 4.42 2.60 -15.07
C ILE A 144 5.88 2.33 -15.45
N GLU A 145 6.13 2.33 -16.76
CA GLU A 145 7.45 2.19 -17.35
C GLU A 145 8.25 3.50 -17.23
N LYS A 146 9.58 3.40 -17.07
CA LYS A 146 10.46 4.58 -17.04
C LYS A 146 10.25 5.50 -18.25
N SER A 147 10.15 4.92 -19.45
CA SER A 147 9.92 5.63 -20.70
C SER A 147 8.65 6.47 -20.74
N PHE A 148 7.70 6.19 -19.86
CA PHE A 148 6.43 6.93 -19.80
C PHE A 148 6.50 8.19 -18.94
N LEU A 149 7.46 8.30 -18.01
CA LEU A 149 7.56 9.43 -17.07
C LEU A 149 7.66 10.77 -17.79
N SER A 150 8.40 10.85 -18.90
CA SER A 150 8.53 12.08 -19.71
C SER A 150 7.22 12.59 -20.35
N LYS A 151 6.17 11.75 -20.35
CA LYS A 151 4.82 12.10 -20.83
C LYS A 151 3.89 12.57 -19.71
N MET A 152 4.28 12.38 -18.47
CA MET A 152 3.52 12.84 -17.30
C MET A 152 3.76 14.33 -17.05
N LYS A 153 2.90 14.93 -16.24
CA LYS A 153 3.10 16.32 -15.81
C LYS A 153 4.42 16.47 -15.07
N ASN A 154 5.19 17.48 -15.40
CA ASN A 154 6.42 17.81 -14.68
C ASN A 154 6.11 18.11 -13.21
N ASN A 155 6.91 17.53 -12.30
CA ASN A 155 6.72 17.56 -10.86
C ASN A 155 5.41 16.89 -10.36
N SER A 156 4.73 16.09 -11.18
CA SER A 156 3.69 15.21 -10.66
C SER A 156 4.28 14.25 -9.61
N VAL A 157 3.44 13.75 -8.73
CA VAL A 157 3.88 12.96 -7.56
C VAL A 157 3.47 11.50 -7.72
N LEU A 158 4.43 10.59 -7.59
CA LEU A 158 4.21 9.15 -7.50
C LEU A 158 4.45 8.70 -6.06
N VAL A 159 3.44 8.13 -5.40
CA VAL A 159 3.56 7.50 -4.08
C VAL A 159 3.46 6.00 -4.25
N ASP A 160 4.53 5.26 -4.00
CA ASP A 160 4.54 3.81 -4.13
C ASP A 160 4.40 3.13 -2.77
N VAL A 161 3.17 2.72 -2.42
CA VAL A 161 2.90 1.99 -1.18
C VAL A 161 3.32 0.52 -1.29
N ALA A 162 3.45 0.00 -2.52
CA ALA A 162 3.89 -1.37 -2.78
C ALA A 162 5.42 -1.53 -2.72
N ILE A 163 6.16 -0.51 -2.25
CA ILE A 163 7.63 -0.49 -2.25
C ILE A 163 8.24 -1.67 -1.51
N ASP A 164 7.61 -2.13 -0.43
CA ASP A 164 8.06 -3.30 0.34
C ASP A 164 8.08 -4.60 -0.48
N GLN A 165 7.32 -4.64 -1.58
CA GLN A 165 7.27 -5.73 -2.57
C GLN A 165 7.98 -5.37 -3.88
N GLY A 166 8.96 -4.48 -3.84
CA GLY A 166 9.73 -4.03 -4.98
C GLY A 166 9.12 -2.89 -5.78
N GLY A 167 7.97 -2.37 -5.35
CA GLY A 167 7.27 -1.25 -5.96
C GLY A 167 6.57 -1.56 -7.28
N CYS A 168 5.52 -0.82 -7.61
CA CYS A 168 4.73 -1.00 -8.82
C CYS A 168 5.08 -0.01 -9.96
N PHE A 169 6.11 0.82 -9.79
CA PHE A 169 6.70 1.61 -10.87
C PHE A 169 8.08 1.07 -11.22
N GLU A 170 8.47 1.11 -12.49
CA GLU A 170 9.79 0.62 -12.92
C GLU A 170 10.92 1.37 -12.22
N THR A 171 10.71 2.66 -11.96
CA THR A 171 11.66 3.58 -11.33
C THR A 171 11.60 3.60 -9.80
N SER A 172 10.74 2.80 -9.15
CA SER A 172 10.63 2.76 -7.69
C SER A 172 11.90 2.28 -7.03
N LYS A 173 12.40 3.09 -6.09
CA LYS A 173 13.56 2.79 -5.24
C LYS A 173 13.17 3.07 -3.79
N PRO A 174 13.42 2.16 -2.84
CA PRO A 174 13.09 2.39 -1.43
C PRO A 174 13.74 3.67 -0.90
N THR A 175 12.96 4.46 -0.17
CA THR A 175 13.40 5.67 0.53
C THR A 175 13.12 5.55 2.03
N THR A 176 13.59 6.52 2.80
CA THR A 176 13.44 6.55 4.26
C THR A 176 12.62 7.76 4.70
N HIS A 177 12.10 7.75 5.93
CA HIS A 177 11.41 8.91 6.50
C HIS A 177 12.27 10.18 6.58
N GLN A 178 13.61 10.05 6.69
CA GLN A 178 14.54 11.18 6.70
C GLN A 178 14.77 11.77 5.31
N ASN A 179 14.82 10.91 4.28
CA ASN A 179 15.02 11.29 2.89
C ASN A 179 13.91 10.65 2.03
N PRO A 180 12.67 11.20 2.08
CA PRO A 180 11.49 10.49 1.60
C PRO A 180 11.30 10.53 0.08
N ILE A 181 11.95 11.47 -0.61
CA ILE A 181 11.69 11.72 -2.03
C ILE A 181 12.96 11.69 -2.88
N TYR A 182 12.76 11.44 -4.17
CA TYR A 182 13.73 11.67 -5.25
C TYR A 182 12.99 12.01 -6.55
N TYR A 183 13.75 12.45 -7.55
CA TYR A 183 13.21 12.74 -8.90
C TYR A 183 13.77 11.76 -9.91
N GLU A 184 12.92 11.33 -10.84
CA GLU A 184 13.30 10.60 -12.04
C GLU A 184 12.52 11.19 -13.21
N ASP A 185 13.22 11.62 -14.27
CA ASP A 185 12.64 12.23 -15.48
C ASP A 185 11.60 13.33 -15.21
N GLY A 186 11.85 14.18 -14.20
CA GLY A 186 10.98 15.31 -13.85
C GLY A 186 9.77 14.94 -12.98
N VAL A 187 9.61 13.68 -12.58
CA VAL A 187 8.53 13.20 -11.72
C VAL A 187 9.05 12.93 -10.30
N LEU A 188 8.36 13.45 -9.30
CA LEU A 188 8.69 13.25 -7.88
C LEU A 188 8.21 11.87 -7.43
N HIS A 189 9.10 11.10 -6.80
CA HIS A 189 8.82 9.80 -6.22
C HIS A 189 8.88 9.86 -4.70
N TYR A 190 7.86 9.33 -4.03
CA TYR A 190 7.81 9.04 -2.60
C TYR A 190 7.65 7.53 -2.43
N CYS A 191 8.70 6.85 -1.95
CA CYS A 191 8.76 5.39 -1.86
C CYS A 191 9.25 4.95 -0.48
N VAL A 192 8.72 5.57 0.59
CA VAL A 192 9.12 5.28 1.97
C VAL A 192 8.59 3.91 2.37
N ALA A 193 9.50 3.01 2.74
CA ALA A 193 9.15 1.71 3.31
C ALA A 193 8.53 1.90 4.70
N ASN A 194 7.57 1.03 5.05
CA ASN A 194 6.89 1.06 6.34
C ASN A 194 6.27 2.44 6.67
N MET A 195 5.49 3.00 5.76
CA MET A 195 4.79 4.27 5.98
C MET A 195 4.04 4.36 7.32
N PRO A 196 3.35 3.29 7.82
CA PRO A 196 2.68 3.30 9.12
C PRO A 196 3.59 3.62 10.30
N GLY A 197 4.90 3.40 10.18
CA GLY A 197 5.90 3.76 11.19
C GLY A 197 5.97 5.25 11.51
N SER A 198 5.49 6.14 10.62
CA SER A 198 5.40 7.58 10.87
C SER A 198 4.28 7.97 11.84
N VAL A 199 3.32 7.08 12.09
CA VAL A 199 2.18 7.30 13.01
C VAL A 199 2.09 6.20 14.07
N PRO A 200 3.13 6.01 14.89
CA PRO A 200 3.28 4.83 15.76
C PRO A 200 2.17 4.70 16.79
N LYS A 201 1.60 5.81 17.27
CA LYS A 201 0.46 5.79 18.19
C LYS A 201 -0.75 5.09 17.55
N THR A 202 -1.15 5.51 16.34
CA THR A 202 -2.28 4.93 15.61
C THR A 202 -1.99 3.48 15.24
N ALA A 203 -0.79 3.24 14.71
CA ALA A 203 -0.37 1.91 14.26
C ALA A 203 -0.38 0.88 15.41
N SER A 204 0.16 1.24 16.58
CA SER A 204 0.20 0.34 17.75
C SER A 204 -1.20 0.00 18.26
N TYR A 205 -2.10 0.97 18.39
CA TYR A 205 -3.47 0.69 18.80
C TYR A 205 -4.22 -0.18 17.79
N ALA A 206 -4.12 0.17 16.50
CA ALA A 206 -4.78 -0.59 15.44
C ALA A 206 -4.29 -2.04 15.39
N LEU A 207 -2.96 -2.26 15.48
CA LEU A 207 -2.38 -3.58 15.49
C LEU A 207 -2.77 -4.37 16.75
N ASN A 208 -2.70 -3.75 17.93
CA ASN A 208 -3.08 -4.40 19.17
C ASN A 208 -4.53 -4.88 19.15
N ASN A 209 -5.46 -4.08 18.62
CA ASN A 209 -6.88 -4.42 18.54
C ASN A 209 -7.14 -5.74 17.78
N VAL A 210 -6.32 -6.04 16.77
CA VAL A 210 -6.50 -7.26 15.96
C VAL A 210 -5.63 -8.42 16.44
N THR A 211 -4.48 -8.17 17.10
CA THR A 211 -3.53 -9.22 17.50
C THR A 211 -3.75 -9.75 18.91
N ALA A 212 -4.33 -8.96 19.83
CA ALA A 212 -4.43 -9.30 21.24
C ALA A 212 -5.09 -10.67 21.50
N ASN A 213 -6.17 -10.99 20.78
CA ASN A 213 -6.86 -12.27 20.94
C ASN A 213 -5.99 -13.47 20.52
N TYR A 214 -5.21 -13.33 19.46
CA TYR A 214 -4.28 -14.38 19.00
C TYR A 214 -3.13 -14.57 19.98
N ILE A 215 -2.57 -13.46 20.50
CA ILE A 215 -1.53 -13.50 21.54
C ILE A 215 -2.04 -14.18 22.80
N SER A 216 -3.24 -13.82 23.27
CA SER A 216 -3.88 -14.45 24.43
C SER A 216 -4.14 -15.93 24.22
N LYS A 217 -4.56 -16.35 23.03
CA LYS A 217 -4.77 -17.75 22.67
C LYS A 217 -3.46 -18.53 22.71
N ILE A 218 -2.38 -18.00 22.12
CA ILE A 218 -1.05 -18.62 22.16
C ILE A 218 -0.51 -18.67 23.58
N ALA A 219 -0.68 -17.61 24.38
CA ALA A 219 -0.24 -17.58 25.77
C ALA A 219 -0.94 -18.62 26.65
N SER A 220 -2.21 -18.92 26.37
CA SER A 220 -3.01 -19.89 27.16
C SER A 220 -2.78 -21.34 26.73
N LEU A 221 -2.60 -21.62 25.45
CA LEU A 221 -2.56 -22.96 24.87
C LEU A 221 -1.16 -23.36 24.35
N GLY A 222 -0.21 -22.43 24.35
CA GLY A 222 1.10 -22.69 23.73
C GLY A 222 0.96 -23.01 22.23
N LEU A 223 1.71 -24.01 21.77
CA LEU A 223 1.67 -24.46 20.37
C LEU A 223 0.39 -25.22 19.99
N GLU A 224 -0.37 -25.74 20.97
CA GLU A 224 -1.67 -26.36 20.70
C GLU A 224 -2.64 -25.36 20.02
N ALA A 225 -2.47 -24.08 20.25
CA ALA A 225 -3.24 -23.02 19.56
C ALA A 225 -3.17 -23.14 18.03
N LEU A 226 -2.00 -23.56 17.49
CA LEU A 226 -1.79 -23.74 16.05
C LEU A 226 -2.46 -25.03 15.53
N GLU A 227 -2.58 -26.05 16.36
CA GLU A 227 -3.28 -27.30 15.99
C GLU A 227 -4.79 -27.10 15.93
N GLN A 228 -5.31 -26.26 16.83
CA GLN A 228 -6.74 -25.95 16.94
C GLN A 228 -7.22 -24.89 15.94
N ASP A 229 -6.31 -24.13 15.33
CA ASP A 229 -6.64 -23.00 14.46
C ASP A 229 -5.71 -22.98 13.22
N GLN A 230 -6.24 -23.53 12.13
CA GLN A 230 -5.50 -23.62 10.87
C GLN A 230 -5.14 -22.24 10.29
N ASN A 231 -5.97 -21.23 10.52
CA ASN A 231 -5.69 -19.88 10.08
C ASN A 231 -4.51 -19.27 10.86
N LEU A 232 -4.48 -19.47 12.17
CA LEU A 232 -3.34 -19.08 13.03
C LEU A 232 -2.07 -19.85 12.63
N ALA A 233 -2.18 -21.13 12.28
CA ALA A 233 -1.06 -21.96 11.84
C ALA A 233 -0.36 -21.42 10.58
N MET A 234 -1.09 -20.72 9.70
CA MET A 234 -0.50 -20.04 8.53
C MET A 234 0.52 -18.95 8.92
N GLY A 235 0.45 -18.46 10.16
CA GLY A 235 1.43 -17.54 10.73
C GLY A 235 2.77 -18.18 11.08
N LEU A 236 2.87 -19.51 11.18
CA LEU A 236 4.09 -20.19 11.61
C LEU A 236 5.13 -20.23 10.49
N ASN A 237 6.11 -19.35 10.54
CA ASN A 237 7.13 -19.21 9.50
C ASN A 237 8.42 -19.96 9.78
N VAL A 238 8.78 -20.14 11.05
CA VAL A 238 9.94 -20.94 11.48
C VAL A 238 9.52 -21.85 12.62
N SER A 239 9.95 -23.12 12.61
CA SER A 239 9.74 -24.05 13.69
C SER A 239 10.92 -25.02 13.80
N LYS A 240 11.44 -25.22 15.03
CA LYS A 240 12.52 -26.18 15.33
C LYS A 240 13.74 -26.10 14.41
N GLY A 241 14.09 -24.88 13.98
CA GLY A 241 15.22 -24.63 13.07
C GLY A 241 14.91 -24.83 11.58
N GLN A 242 13.65 -25.08 11.22
CA GLN A 242 13.21 -25.22 9.83
C GLN A 242 12.37 -24.02 9.40
N ILE A 243 12.57 -23.56 8.16
CA ILE A 243 11.76 -22.53 7.53
C ILE A 243 10.54 -23.23 6.93
N LEU A 244 9.33 -22.80 7.33
CA LEU A 244 8.06 -23.34 6.86
C LEU A 244 7.40 -22.42 5.83
N SER A 245 7.75 -21.14 5.81
CA SER A 245 7.25 -20.16 4.83
C SER A 245 8.40 -19.33 4.27
N LEU A 246 8.42 -19.15 2.94
CA LEU A 246 9.42 -18.38 2.21
C LEU A 246 9.05 -16.91 2.00
N ILE A 247 7.87 -16.47 2.46
CA ILE A 247 7.36 -15.11 2.22
C ILE A 247 8.35 -14.02 2.64
N HIS A 248 9.11 -14.23 3.71
CA HIS A 248 10.09 -13.26 4.21
C HIS A 248 11.50 -13.42 3.64
N ILE A 249 11.76 -14.44 2.85
CA ILE A 249 13.10 -14.68 2.24
C ILE A 249 13.26 -13.88 0.94
N SER A 250 12.15 -13.58 0.27
CA SER A 250 12.14 -12.82 -0.99
C SER A 250 12.15 -11.30 -0.83
N GLU A 251 12.14 -10.77 0.43
CA GLU A 251 12.16 -9.33 0.71
C GLU A 251 13.54 -8.89 1.23
N PRO A 252 14.49 -8.46 0.35
CA PRO A 252 15.82 -8.03 0.78
C PRO A 252 15.80 -6.71 1.59
N THR A 253 14.70 -5.97 1.58
CA THR A 253 14.59 -4.63 2.17
C THR A 253 14.40 -4.61 3.69
N ARG A 254 14.03 -5.73 4.34
CA ARG A 254 13.90 -5.82 5.81
C ARG A 254 15.20 -6.08 6.58
N ARG A 255 16.37 -6.07 5.92
CA ARG A 255 17.66 -6.30 6.57
C ARG A 255 18.23 -5.11 7.36
N TYR A 256 17.54 -3.95 7.39
CA TYR A 256 18.04 -2.70 7.98
C TYR A 256 16.98 -2.01 8.86
N LEU A 257 16.47 -2.72 9.85
CA LEU A 257 15.85 -2.11 11.03
C LEU A 257 16.55 -2.61 12.29
#